data_ab499163b4bf56313c072da7f1963a22
#
_entry.id   ab499163b4bf56313c072da7f1963a22
#
_cell.length_a   1.000
_cell.length_b   1.000
_cell.length_c   1.000
_cell.angle_alpha   90.00
_cell.angle_beta   90.00
_cell.angle_gamma   90.00
#
_symmetry.space_group_name_H-M   'P 1'
#
loop_
_entity.id
_entity.type
_entity.pdbx_description
1 polymer ?
#
loop_
_entity_poly.entity_id
_entity_poly.type
_entity_poly.pdbx_seq_one_letter_code
_entity_poly.pdbx_strand_id
1 'polypeptide(L)'
;MSPLAAFEAVADIRPQRAIHTLRDVAPLPNSLAFAASPVKTANAQFLADALDVLLRQSPPDEDLSDFLFDAVAHFAAAEGAATANFNASFFYHLTYFLGISPNLEGEGSVFDLRSGSLAPAPPLHPDYVAGDDCDALRALARVPLRHCGMLRIPRADRARALDTILRYYSIHIAPLDSLASLAIVRSLFT
;
A
#
# COMPACT_ATOMS: atom_id res chain seq x y z
N MET A 1 17.32 -6.29 -11.38
CA MET A 1 16.86 -5.07 -10.68
C MET A 1 16.20 -5.52 -9.39
N SER A 2 16.38 -4.80 -8.30
CA SER A 2 15.68 -5.08 -7.05
C SER A 2 14.22 -4.59 -7.15
N PRO A 3 13.24 -5.25 -6.50
CA PRO A 3 11.87 -4.72 -6.41
C PRO A 3 11.88 -3.29 -5.87
N LEU A 4 11.04 -2.42 -6.41
CA LEU A 4 10.94 -0.98 -6.08
C LEU A 4 12.26 -0.17 -6.26
N ALA A 5 13.22 -0.69 -7.02
CA ALA A 5 14.41 0.09 -7.33
C ALA A 5 14.04 1.31 -8.17
N ALA A 6 14.33 2.49 -7.66
CA ALA A 6 14.17 3.74 -8.40
C ALA A 6 15.42 3.98 -9.27
N PHE A 7 15.23 4.45 -10.48
CA PHE A 7 16.29 4.74 -11.42
C PHE A 7 15.94 5.93 -12.31
N GLU A 8 16.95 6.60 -12.78
CA GLU A 8 16.86 7.58 -13.87
C GLU A 8 17.21 6.90 -15.19
N ALA A 9 16.48 7.21 -16.24
CA ALA A 9 16.73 6.65 -17.57
C ALA A 9 16.24 7.58 -18.66
N VAL A 10 16.82 7.44 -19.85
CA VAL A 10 16.33 8.06 -21.07
C VAL A 10 15.41 7.08 -21.79
N ALA A 11 14.14 7.45 -21.99
CA ALA A 11 13.16 6.63 -22.69
C ALA A 11 13.07 7.04 -24.17
N ASP A 12 13.30 6.09 -25.09
CA ASP A 12 12.98 6.26 -26.53
C ASP A 12 11.54 5.80 -26.76
N ILE A 13 10.60 6.74 -26.65
CA ILE A 13 9.16 6.48 -26.79
C ILE A 13 8.77 6.63 -28.27
N ARG A 14 8.33 5.53 -28.87
CA ARG A 14 7.82 5.49 -30.25
C ARG A 14 6.34 5.12 -30.26
N PRO A 15 5.43 6.07 -30.58
CA PRO A 15 3.98 5.85 -30.49
C PRO A 15 3.44 4.62 -31.25
N GLN A 16 4.15 4.17 -32.29
CA GLN A 16 3.74 3.01 -33.10
C GLN A 16 4.27 1.67 -32.55
N ARG A 17 5.04 1.66 -31.47
CA ARG A 17 5.59 0.43 -30.86
C ARG A 17 4.96 0.14 -29.52
N ALA A 18 4.64 -1.12 -29.27
CA ALA A 18 4.14 -1.58 -27.98
C ALA A 18 5.25 -1.68 -26.90
N ILE A 19 6.52 -1.72 -27.31
CA ILE A 19 7.68 -1.83 -26.43
C ILE A 19 8.61 -0.63 -26.69
N HIS A 20 8.94 0.07 -25.64
CA HIS A 20 9.86 1.21 -25.65
C HIS A 20 11.23 0.81 -25.11
N THR A 21 12.28 1.53 -25.48
CA THR A 21 13.64 1.24 -25.05
C THR A 21 14.09 2.25 -24.01
N LEU A 22 14.63 1.76 -22.89
CA LEU A 22 15.32 2.59 -21.90
C LEU A 22 16.82 2.57 -22.20
N ARG A 23 17.48 3.74 -22.08
CA ARG A 23 18.93 3.93 -22.19
C ARG A 23 19.44 4.70 -21.00
N ASP A 24 20.74 4.64 -20.77
CA ASP A 24 21.43 5.41 -19.72
C ASP A 24 20.80 5.21 -18.34
N VAL A 25 20.44 3.95 -18.02
CA VAL A 25 19.78 3.58 -16.77
C VAL A 25 20.77 3.70 -15.63
N ALA A 26 20.54 4.65 -14.71
CA ALA A 26 21.34 4.86 -13.51
C ALA A 26 20.44 4.71 -12.26
N PRO A 27 20.83 3.86 -11.27
CA PRO A 27 20.05 3.74 -10.04
C PRO A 27 20.12 5.03 -9.23
N LEU A 28 18.99 5.45 -8.68
CA LEU A 28 18.95 6.57 -7.75
C LEU A 28 19.58 6.19 -6.39
N PRO A 29 20.07 7.17 -5.62
CA PRO A 29 20.60 6.93 -4.28
C PRO A 29 19.57 6.14 -3.42
N ASN A 30 20.07 5.18 -2.63
CA ASN A 30 19.27 4.30 -1.77
C ASN A 30 18.32 3.31 -2.48
N SER A 31 18.32 3.23 -3.80
CA SER A 31 17.48 2.29 -4.56
C SER A 31 17.75 0.81 -4.24
N LEU A 32 18.87 0.48 -3.58
CA LEU A 32 19.25 -0.86 -3.15
C LEU A 32 19.13 -1.07 -1.62
N ALA A 33 18.61 -0.10 -0.88
CA ALA A 33 18.52 -0.16 0.59
C ALA A 33 17.67 -1.34 1.10
N PHE A 34 16.77 -1.87 0.28
CA PHE A 34 15.95 -3.04 0.64
C PHE A 34 16.74 -4.35 0.70
N ALA A 35 17.82 -4.48 -0.07
CA ALA A 35 18.61 -5.72 -0.16
C ALA A 35 19.32 -6.09 1.16
N ALA A 36 19.51 -5.13 2.05
CA ALA A 36 20.19 -5.35 3.34
C ALA A 36 19.32 -6.08 4.38
N SER A 37 17.99 -6.21 4.15
CA SER A 37 17.06 -6.82 5.10
C SER A 37 16.09 -7.74 4.38
N PRO A 38 16.05 -9.06 4.73
CA PRO A 38 15.07 -9.99 4.16
C PRO A 38 13.63 -9.53 4.34
N VAL A 39 13.31 -8.91 5.49
CA VAL A 39 11.99 -8.34 5.77
C VAL A 39 11.66 -7.21 4.80
N LYS A 40 12.58 -6.27 4.61
CA LYS A 40 12.37 -5.17 3.64
C LYS A 40 12.28 -5.69 2.21
N THR A 41 13.10 -6.67 1.83
CA THR A 41 13.06 -7.27 0.49
C THR A 41 11.70 -7.92 0.21
N ALA A 42 11.18 -8.71 1.14
CA ALA A 42 9.87 -9.35 0.99
C ALA A 42 8.73 -8.32 0.91
N ASN A 43 8.76 -7.28 1.74
CA ASN A 43 7.78 -6.19 1.68
C ASN A 43 7.88 -5.43 0.35
N ALA A 44 9.11 -5.12 -0.12
CA ALA A 44 9.31 -4.45 -1.41
C ALA A 44 8.78 -5.29 -2.59
N GLN A 45 8.96 -6.62 -2.54
CA GLN A 45 8.38 -7.52 -3.55
C GLN A 45 6.85 -7.47 -3.53
N PHE A 46 6.23 -7.55 -2.34
CA PHE A 46 4.78 -7.48 -2.21
C PHE A 46 4.22 -6.14 -2.72
N LEU A 47 4.86 -5.03 -2.36
CA LEU A 47 4.47 -3.70 -2.85
C LEU A 47 4.60 -3.60 -4.38
N ALA A 48 5.69 -4.12 -4.96
CA ALA A 48 5.89 -4.11 -6.40
C ALA A 48 4.83 -4.93 -7.14
N ASP A 49 4.52 -6.15 -6.64
CA ASP A 49 3.49 -7.01 -7.22
C ASP A 49 2.09 -6.36 -7.13
N ALA A 50 1.78 -5.74 -5.99
CA ALA A 50 0.52 -5.04 -5.81
C ALA A 50 0.39 -3.82 -6.72
N LEU A 51 1.45 -3.01 -6.82
CA LEU A 51 1.47 -1.84 -7.71
C LEU A 51 1.36 -2.25 -9.19
N ASP A 52 1.99 -3.35 -9.61
CA ASP A 52 1.83 -3.86 -10.96
C ASP A 52 0.36 -4.22 -11.27
N VAL A 53 -0.35 -4.84 -10.32
CA VAL A 53 -1.78 -5.16 -10.48
C VAL A 53 -2.63 -3.89 -10.53
N LEU A 54 -2.39 -2.94 -9.61
CA LEU A 54 -3.23 -1.76 -9.45
C LEU A 54 -3.01 -0.71 -10.54
N LEU A 55 -1.77 -0.55 -11.03
CA LEU A 55 -1.38 0.57 -11.88
C LEU A 55 -1.13 0.19 -13.35
N ARG A 56 -1.21 -1.08 -13.70
CA ARG A 56 -0.91 -1.56 -15.07
C ARG A 56 -1.67 -0.83 -16.19
N GLN A 57 -2.88 -0.36 -15.89
CA GLN A 57 -3.73 0.33 -16.84
C GLN A 57 -4.06 1.77 -16.41
N SER A 58 -3.39 2.26 -15.37
CA SER A 58 -3.60 3.63 -14.89
C SER A 58 -2.98 4.64 -15.85
N PRO A 59 -3.65 5.76 -16.13
CA PRO A 59 -3.05 6.86 -16.85
C PRO A 59 -1.89 7.47 -16.05
N PRO A 60 -0.97 8.22 -16.69
CA PRO A 60 0.04 8.97 -15.97
C PRO A 60 -0.59 9.95 -14.99
N ASP A 61 -0.06 9.99 -13.76
CA ASP A 61 -0.50 10.84 -12.67
C ASP A 61 0.74 11.30 -11.89
N GLU A 62 1.00 12.61 -11.87
CA GLU A 62 2.18 13.18 -11.21
C GLU A 62 2.08 13.07 -9.69
N ASP A 63 0.91 13.36 -9.11
CA ASP A 63 0.70 13.30 -7.66
C ASP A 63 0.87 11.87 -7.13
N LEU A 64 0.33 10.88 -7.86
CA LEU A 64 0.55 9.48 -7.55
C LEU A 64 2.02 9.08 -7.66
N SER A 65 2.72 9.55 -8.69
CA SER A 65 4.14 9.26 -8.89
C SER A 65 4.98 9.84 -7.75
N ASP A 66 4.74 11.08 -7.36
CA ASP A 66 5.42 11.73 -6.24
C ASP A 66 5.16 10.99 -4.93
N PHE A 67 3.91 10.62 -4.66
CA PHE A 67 3.56 9.80 -3.50
C PHE A 67 4.34 8.48 -3.48
N LEU A 68 4.45 7.80 -4.61
CA LEU A 68 5.16 6.51 -4.69
C LEU A 68 6.66 6.67 -4.47
N PHE A 69 7.31 7.70 -5.05
CA PHE A 69 8.72 7.98 -4.81
C PHE A 69 9.00 8.31 -3.35
N ASP A 70 8.18 9.17 -2.74
CA ASP A 70 8.30 9.52 -1.33
C ASP A 70 8.07 8.31 -0.42
N ALA A 71 7.08 7.48 -0.71
CA ALA A 71 6.78 6.25 0.03
C ALA A 71 7.96 5.26 -0.02
N VAL A 72 8.54 5.04 -1.22
CA VAL A 72 9.68 4.14 -1.41
C VAL A 72 10.91 4.67 -0.64
N ALA A 73 11.19 5.97 -0.73
CA ALA A 73 12.29 6.60 0.00
C ALA A 73 12.10 6.49 1.53
N HIS A 74 10.87 6.74 2.01
CA HIS A 74 10.53 6.57 3.42
C HIS A 74 10.68 5.13 3.88
N PHE A 75 10.20 4.15 3.11
CA PHE A 75 10.32 2.73 3.44
C PHE A 75 11.79 2.28 3.46
N ALA A 76 12.61 2.76 2.55
CA ALA A 76 14.04 2.47 2.54
C ALA A 76 14.72 2.87 3.85
N ALA A 77 14.37 4.04 4.40
CA ALA A 77 14.88 4.56 5.66
C ALA A 77 14.18 4.01 6.92
N ALA A 78 12.99 3.41 6.78
CA ALA A 78 12.16 2.99 7.89
C ALA A 78 12.81 1.87 8.72
N GLU A 79 12.67 1.95 10.05
CA GLU A 79 13.15 0.95 11.01
C GLU A 79 12.07 0.64 12.07
N GLY A 80 12.19 -0.51 12.73
CA GLY A 80 11.33 -0.88 13.86
C GLY A 80 9.83 -0.75 13.55
N ALA A 81 9.13 0.07 14.32
CA ALA A 81 7.69 0.27 14.19
C ALA A 81 7.30 0.87 12.83
N ALA A 82 8.14 1.72 12.24
CA ALA A 82 7.87 2.30 10.91
C ALA A 82 7.84 1.21 9.84
N THR A 83 8.83 0.31 9.81
CA THR A 83 8.83 -0.85 8.90
C THR A 83 7.61 -1.74 9.12
N ALA A 84 7.25 -2.00 10.39
CA ALA A 84 6.15 -2.89 10.72
C ALA A 84 4.77 -2.32 10.31
N ASN A 85 4.55 -1.02 10.44
CA ASN A 85 3.29 -0.37 10.12
C ASN A 85 3.18 0.03 8.65
N PHE A 86 4.28 -0.04 7.89
CA PHE A 86 4.39 0.56 6.57
C PHE A 86 3.31 0.06 5.61
N ASN A 87 3.16 -1.25 5.44
CA ASN A 87 2.23 -1.81 4.45
C ASN A 87 0.79 -1.35 4.69
N ALA A 88 0.28 -1.46 5.92
CA ALA A 88 -1.08 -1.05 6.23
C ALA A 88 -1.26 0.46 5.98
N SER A 89 -0.29 1.28 6.40
CA SER A 89 -0.33 2.72 6.19
C SER A 89 -0.21 3.09 4.70
N PHE A 90 0.70 2.45 3.96
CA PHE A 90 0.90 2.67 2.53
C PHE A 90 -0.38 2.37 1.73
N PHE A 91 -0.93 1.17 1.88
CA PHE A 91 -2.16 0.80 1.16
C PHE A 91 -3.35 1.65 1.56
N TYR A 92 -3.46 2.07 2.83
CA TYR A 92 -4.49 3.01 3.24
C TYR A 92 -4.37 4.34 2.48
N HIS A 93 -3.19 4.97 2.47
CA HIS A 93 -3.00 6.26 1.81
C HIS A 93 -3.05 6.18 0.28
N LEU A 94 -2.65 5.05 -0.31
CA LEU A 94 -2.75 4.83 -1.75
C LEU A 94 -4.22 4.87 -2.24
N THR A 95 -5.21 4.53 -1.38
CA THR A 95 -6.63 4.60 -1.75
C THR A 95 -7.05 6.01 -2.20
N TYR A 96 -6.43 7.06 -1.67
CA TYR A 96 -6.71 8.44 -2.04
C TYR A 96 -6.39 8.69 -3.52
N PHE A 97 -5.20 8.30 -3.96
CA PHE A 97 -4.74 8.48 -5.34
C PHE A 97 -5.49 7.59 -6.33
N LEU A 98 -6.06 6.49 -5.86
CA LEU A 98 -6.88 5.61 -6.70
C LEU A 98 -8.38 5.94 -6.68
N GLY A 99 -8.77 7.03 -6.02
CA GLY A 99 -10.15 7.52 -5.99
C GLY A 99 -11.13 6.65 -5.19
N ILE A 100 -10.62 5.78 -4.31
CA ILE A 100 -11.43 4.90 -3.44
C ILE A 100 -11.22 5.18 -1.96
N SER A 101 -10.88 6.41 -1.59
CA SER A 101 -10.56 6.76 -0.20
C SER A 101 -11.69 6.41 0.76
N PRO A 102 -11.44 5.64 1.84
CA PRO A 102 -12.43 5.35 2.86
C PRO A 102 -12.91 6.63 3.55
N ASN A 103 -14.23 6.80 3.65
CA ASN A 103 -14.82 7.87 4.43
C ASN A 103 -15.02 7.40 5.89
N LEU A 104 -14.08 7.77 6.74
CA LEU A 104 -14.09 7.45 8.18
C LEU A 104 -14.54 8.64 9.04
N GLU A 105 -15.14 9.66 8.43
CA GLU A 105 -15.73 10.80 9.13
C GLU A 105 -17.15 10.49 9.59
N GLY A 106 -17.54 11.05 10.76
CA GLY A 106 -18.88 10.92 11.32
C GLY A 106 -19.05 9.91 12.43
N GLU A 107 -20.31 9.73 12.86
CA GLU A 107 -20.71 8.90 13.98
C GLU A 107 -21.17 7.51 13.50
N GLY A 108 -20.23 6.59 13.32
CA GLY A 108 -20.55 5.20 13.01
C GLY A 108 -19.60 4.27 13.75
N SER A 109 -20.10 3.12 14.22
CA SER A 109 -19.30 2.09 14.89
C SER A 109 -18.86 0.97 13.95
N VAL A 110 -19.36 0.96 12.74
CA VAL A 110 -19.12 -0.07 11.73
C VAL A 110 -18.63 0.62 10.46
N PHE A 111 -17.57 0.11 9.86
CA PHE A 111 -17.14 0.54 8.53
C PHE A 111 -17.61 -0.47 7.49
N ASP A 112 -18.49 -0.04 6.61
CA ASP A 112 -18.99 -0.83 5.49
C ASP A 112 -18.00 -0.78 4.33
N LEU A 113 -17.38 -1.92 4.02
CA LEU A 113 -16.37 -2.02 2.97
C LEU A 113 -16.95 -1.81 1.55
N ARG A 114 -18.26 -2.06 1.34
CA ARG A 114 -18.88 -1.87 0.01
C ARG A 114 -19.18 -0.41 -0.28
N SER A 115 -19.72 0.30 0.71
CA SER A 115 -20.00 1.73 0.56
C SER A 115 -18.77 2.61 0.79
N GLY A 116 -17.71 2.08 1.41
CA GLY A 116 -16.52 2.84 1.79
C GLY A 116 -16.79 3.89 2.87
N SER A 117 -17.82 3.70 3.72
CA SER A 117 -18.23 4.68 4.72
C SER A 117 -18.65 4.06 6.04
N LEU A 118 -18.68 4.91 7.09
CA LEU A 118 -19.19 4.50 8.40
C LEU A 118 -20.70 4.32 8.39
N ALA A 119 -21.17 3.30 9.11
CA ALA A 119 -22.57 3.00 9.33
C ALA A 119 -22.89 2.90 10.83
N PRO A 120 -24.12 3.25 11.26
CA PRO A 120 -24.53 3.16 12.65
C PRO A 120 -24.73 1.71 13.13
N ALA A 121 -25.00 0.78 12.21
CA ALA A 121 -25.24 -0.63 12.48
C ALA A 121 -24.67 -1.52 11.36
N PRO A 122 -24.39 -2.81 11.64
CA PRO A 122 -23.93 -3.75 10.63
C PRO A 122 -24.91 -3.85 9.44
N PRO A 123 -24.39 -3.79 8.20
CA PRO A 123 -25.20 -4.01 7.00
C PRO A 123 -25.62 -5.48 6.88
N LEU A 124 -26.53 -5.78 5.93
CA LEU A 124 -27.03 -7.14 5.70
C LEU A 124 -26.05 -8.09 4.98
N HIS A 125 -24.89 -7.60 4.61
CA HIS A 125 -23.79 -8.39 3.99
C HIS A 125 -22.59 -8.51 4.92
N PRO A 126 -21.67 -9.47 4.70
CA PRO A 126 -20.52 -9.71 5.59
C PRO A 126 -19.35 -8.75 5.37
N ASP A 127 -19.40 -7.87 4.36
CA ASP A 127 -18.28 -6.99 3.99
C ASP A 127 -18.29 -5.71 4.83
N TYR A 128 -18.02 -5.86 6.12
CA TYR A 128 -17.86 -4.75 7.07
C TYR A 128 -16.85 -5.10 8.17
N VAL A 129 -16.37 -4.10 8.86
CA VAL A 129 -15.56 -4.25 10.07
C VAL A 129 -16.08 -3.33 11.18
N ALA A 130 -15.85 -3.73 12.44
CA ALA A 130 -16.32 -3.01 13.62
C ALA A 130 -15.30 -3.12 14.77
N GLY A 131 -15.51 -2.38 15.85
CA GLY A 131 -14.64 -2.41 17.03
C GLY A 131 -13.20 -2.08 16.71
N ASP A 132 -12.25 -2.87 17.25
CA ASP A 132 -10.80 -2.63 17.13
C ASP A 132 -10.32 -2.52 15.67
N ASP A 133 -10.93 -3.26 14.74
CA ASP A 133 -10.57 -3.21 13.32
C ASP A 133 -10.99 -1.88 12.66
N CYS A 134 -12.15 -1.35 13.03
CA CYS A 134 -12.59 -0.02 12.61
C CYS A 134 -11.69 1.07 13.22
N ASP A 135 -11.31 0.92 14.50
CA ASP A 135 -10.42 1.86 15.19
C ASP A 135 -9.01 1.84 14.61
N ALA A 136 -8.52 0.67 14.17
CA ALA A 136 -7.25 0.57 13.47
C ALA A 136 -7.26 1.33 12.13
N LEU A 137 -8.35 1.25 11.35
CA LEU A 137 -8.50 2.05 10.12
C LEU A 137 -8.52 3.55 10.41
N ARG A 138 -9.24 3.98 11.47
CA ARG A 138 -9.24 5.39 11.91
C ARG A 138 -7.86 5.86 12.35
N ALA A 139 -7.07 4.99 12.99
CA ALA A 139 -5.70 5.31 13.37
C ALA A 139 -4.81 5.53 12.14
N LEU A 140 -4.93 4.67 11.12
CA LEU A 140 -4.23 4.84 9.85
C LEU A 140 -4.61 6.14 9.15
N ALA A 141 -5.90 6.50 9.15
CA ALA A 141 -6.40 7.74 8.55
C ALA A 141 -5.81 9.02 9.18
N ARG A 142 -5.58 9.00 10.49
CA ARG A 142 -5.10 10.17 11.24
C ARG A 142 -3.60 10.42 11.13
N VAL A 143 -2.83 9.40 10.76
CA VAL A 143 -1.36 9.47 10.77
C VAL A 143 -0.82 9.40 9.36
N PRO A 144 -0.23 10.48 8.82
CA PRO A 144 0.40 10.47 7.52
C PRO A 144 1.43 9.34 7.37
N LEU A 145 1.60 8.80 6.16
CA LEU A 145 2.51 7.68 5.88
C LEU A 145 3.92 7.90 6.43
N ARG A 146 4.49 9.10 6.26
CA ARG A 146 5.82 9.46 6.77
C ARG A 146 5.96 9.36 8.29
N HIS A 147 4.85 9.31 9.02
CA HIS A 147 4.81 9.19 10.47
C HIS A 147 4.24 7.84 10.95
N CYS A 148 4.14 6.84 10.07
CA CYS A 148 3.56 5.53 10.41
C CYS A 148 4.27 4.82 11.58
N GLY A 149 5.53 5.16 11.87
CA GLY A 149 6.25 4.70 13.06
C GLY A 149 5.66 5.18 14.40
N MET A 150 4.83 6.23 14.39
CA MET A 150 4.13 6.72 15.58
C MET A 150 2.86 5.93 15.92
N LEU A 151 2.35 5.13 14.97
CA LEU A 151 1.18 4.30 15.18
C LEU A 151 1.44 3.25 16.27
N ARG A 152 0.54 3.19 17.26
CA ARG A 152 0.55 2.24 18.37
C ARG A 152 -0.50 1.14 18.14
N ILE A 153 -0.33 0.40 17.05
CA ILE A 153 -1.24 -0.70 16.70
C ILE A 153 -0.57 -2.02 17.12
N PRO A 154 -1.22 -2.84 17.97
CA PRO A 154 -0.75 -4.18 18.29
C PRO A 154 -0.50 -5.01 17.01
N ARG A 155 0.41 -5.98 17.10
CA ARG A 155 0.79 -6.78 15.93
C ARG A 155 -0.40 -7.48 15.25
N ALA A 156 -1.27 -8.11 16.05
CA ALA A 156 -2.45 -8.79 15.54
C ALA A 156 -3.42 -7.83 14.84
N ASP A 157 -3.65 -6.66 15.42
CA ASP A 157 -4.56 -5.65 14.87
C ASP A 157 -4.01 -5.05 13.59
N ARG A 158 -2.68 -4.88 13.50
CA ARG A 158 -2.01 -4.43 12.28
C ARG A 158 -2.15 -5.42 11.12
N ALA A 159 -2.04 -6.72 11.40
CA ALA A 159 -2.27 -7.75 10.39
C ALA A 159 -3.73 -7.72 9.90
N ARG A 160 -4.70 -7.63 10.83
CA ARG A 160 -6.12 -7.51 10.48
C ARG A 160 -6.43 -6.21 9.72
N ALA A 161 -5.79 -5.10 10.09
CA ALA A 161 -5.96 -3.83 9.36
C ALA A 161 -5.46 -3.95 7.91
N LEU A 162 -4.31 -4.57 7.68
CA LEU A 162 -3.81 -4.85 6.34
C LEU A 162 -4.79 -5.75 5.57
N ASP A 163 -5.24 -6.86 6.16
CA ASP A 163 -6.20 -7.77 5.53
C ASP A 163 -7.51 -7.06 5.18
N THR A 164 -7.99 -6.18 6.04
CA THR A 164 -9.18 -5.35 5.81
C THR A 164 -8.98 -4.41 4.61
N ILE A 165 -7.84 -3.75 4.53
CA ILE A 165 -7.53 -2.85 3.41
C ILE A 165 -7.39 -3.64 2.11
N LEU A 166 -6.73 -4.80 2.11
CA LEU A 166 -6.62 -5.65 0.91
C LEU A 166 -7.99 -6.17 0.45
N ARG A 167 -8.88 -6.53 1.39
CA ARG A 167 -10.28 -6.87 1.08
C ARG A 167 -11.02 -5.67 0.48
N TYR A 168 -10.78 -4.47 0.97
CA TYR A 168 -11.35 -3.25 0.42
C TYR A 168 -10.91 -3.04 -1.04
N TYR A 169 -9.62 -3.22 -1.34
CA TYR A 169 -9.12 -3.21 -2.72
C TYR A 169 -9.79 -4.27 -3.60
N SER A 170 -9.99 -5.48 -3.06
CA SER A 170 -10.64 -6.56 -3.81
C SER A 170 -12.08 -6.24 -4.19
N ILE A 171 -12.77 -5.42 -3.38
CA ILE A 171 -14.15 -4.98 -3.64
C ILE A 171 -14.18 -3.86 -4.69
N HIS A 172 -13.21 -2.93 -4.64
CA HIS A 172 -13.30 -1.68 -5.41
C HIS A 172 -12.45 -1.66 -6.68
N ILE A 173 -11.34 -2.41 -6.75
CA ILE A 173 -10.41 -2.36 -7.89
C ILE A 173 -10.02 -3.75 -8.37
N ALA A 174 -9.21 -4.48 -7.57
CA ALA A 174 -8.66 -5.77 -7.96
C ALA A 174 -8.22 -6.59 -6.73
N PRO A 175 -8.29 -7.93 -6.78
CA PRO A 175 -7.87 -8.79 -5.70
C PRO A 175 -6.35 -8.78 -5.51
N LEU A 176 -5.89 -8.37 -4.33
CA LEU A 176 -4.49 -8.40 -3.92
C LEU A 176 -4.18 -9.54 -2.93
N ASP A 177 -5.18 -10.15 -2.37
CA ASP A 177 -5.09 -11.22 -1.37
C ASP A 177 -4.52 -12.55 -1.93
N SER A 178 -4.58 -12.73 -3.25
CA SER A 178 -4.04 -13.88 -3.97
C SER A 178 -2.56 -13.76 -4.35
N LEU A 179 -1.90 -12.63 -4.07
CA LEU A 179 -0.49 -12.42 -4.41
C LEU A 179 0.42 -13.35 -3.59
N ALA A 180 1.28 -14.11 -4.27
CA ALA A 180 2.19 -15.04 -3.63
C ALA A 180 3.16 -14.35 -2.64
N SER A 181 3.59 -13.13 -2.97
CA SER A 181 4.44 -12.30 -2.11
C SER A 181 3.77 -11.88 -0.80
N LEU A 182 2.45 -11.77 -0.76
CA LEU A 182 1.71 -11.51 0.48
C LEU A 182 1.86 -12.67 1.48
N ALA A 183 1.85 -13.92 1.01
CA ALA A 183 2.05 -15.07 1.87
C ALA A 183 3.44 -15.06 2.53
N ILE A 184 4.47 -14.61 1.79
CA ILE A 184 5.83 -14.44 2.33
C ILE A 184 5.83 -13.35 3.40
N VAL A 185 5.22 -12.19 3.13
CA VAL A 185 5.12 -11.09 4.11
C VAL A 185 4.42 -11.59 5.38
N ARG A 186 3.28 -12.29 5.26
CA ARG A 186 2.56 -12.83 6.42
C ARG A 186 3.42 -13.77 7.26
N SER A 187 4.23 -14.64 6.63
CA SER A 187 5.11 -15.59 7.32
C SER A 187 6.23 -14.92 8.12
N LEU A 188 6.70 -13.74 7.69
CA LEU A 188 7.73 -12.99 8.39
C LEU A 188 7.21 -12.30 9.67
N PHE A 189 5.91 -12.16 9.77
CA PHE A 189 5.25 -11.52 10.91
C PHE A 189 4.44 -12.53 11.77
N THR A 190 4.51 -13.82 11.48
CA THR A 190 4.07 -14.94 12.36
C THR A 190 5.18 -15.36 13.29
#